data_59ed99cdb142282845839387ef53b94b
#
_entry.id   59ed99cdb142282845839387ef53b94b
#
_cell.length_a   1.000
_cell.length_b   1.000
_cell.length_c   1.000
_cell.angle_alpha   90.00
_cell.angle_beta   90.00
_cell.angle_gamma   90.00
#
_symmetry.space_group_name_H-M   'P 1'
#
loop_
_entity.id
_entity.type
_entity.pdbx_description
1 polymer ?
#
loop_
_entity_poly.entity_id
_entity_poly.type
_entity_poly.pdbx_seq_one_letter_code
_entity_poly.pdbx_strand_id
1 'polypeptide(L)'
;RPGAVYLAAVLAGHAQKGLPAFGIYGHDVQDLDDNSIPEDVAEKILRFARAAQAVATMRGKSYLSMGSVSMGIAGSIVNPDFFQEYLGMRNESVDLTEIIRRMEEGIYDHEEYEKAMAWTEKHCKVNEGDDFKNRPEKRKNREEKDKDWEFIVKMMIIMRDLMTGNPKLKEMGFKEEALGHNAIAAGFQGQRQWTDFYPNGDYPEALLNTSFDWNGIREAFVVATENDACNGVAMLFGHLLTNRAQIFSDVRS
;
A
#
# COMPACT_ATOMS: atom_id res chain seq x y z
N ARG A 1 -7.98 40.58 21.54
CA ARG A 1 -8.09 39.69 22.67
C ARG A 1 -6.72 39.24 23.11
N PRO A 2 -6.42 39.11 24.41
CA PRO A 2 -5.08 38.78 24.89
C PRO A 2 -4.57 37.47 24.30
N GLY A 3 -5.39 36.40 24.28
CA GLY A 3 -4.98 35.08 23.78
C GLY A 3 -4.54 35.07 22.32
N ALA A 4 -5.19 35.83 21.44
CA ALA A 4 -4.77 35.93 20.04
C ALA A 4 -3.40 36.63 19.86
N VAL A 5 -3.13 37.63 20.71
CA VAL A 5 -1.83 38.35 20.69
C VAL A 5 -0.70 37.42 21.17
N TYR A 6 -0.95 36.67 22.27
CA TYR A 6 0.03 35.68 22.73
C TYR A 6 0.30 34.59 21.70
N LEU A 7 -0.74 34.05 21.07
CA LEU A 7 -0.55 33.07 20.01
C LEU A 7 0.25 33.63 18.83
N ALA A 8 -0.03 34.87 18.40
CA ALA A 8 0.74 35.53 17.36
C ALA A 8 2.23 35.65 17.73
N ALA A 9 2.54 36.01 18.99
CA ALA A 9 3.92 36.08 19.45
C ALA A 9 4.61 34.70 19.47
N VAL A 10 3.91 33.64 19.85
CA VAL A 10 4.43 32.27 19.80
C VAL A 10 4.71 31.84 18.35
N LEU A 11 3.80 32.11 17.41
CA LEU A 11 4.00 31.83 15.98
C LEU A 11 5.19 32.59 15.42
N ALA A 12 5.35 33.85 15.77
CA ALA A 12 6.51 34.65 15.36
C ALA A 12 7.83 34.06 15.91
N GLY A 13 7.85 33.66 17.18
CA GLY A 13 9.01 33.01 17.80
C GLY A 13 9.39 31.68 17.13
N HIS A 14 8.43 30.89 16.71
CA HIS A 14 8.65 29.67 15.94
C HIS A 14 9.20 29.97 14.53
N ALA A 15 8.61 30.95 13.85
CA ALA A 15 9.05 31.36 12.52
C ALA A 15 10.52 31.86 12.53
N GLN A 16 10.93 32.61 13.56
CA GLN A 16 12.33 33.07 13.72
C GLN A 16 13.32 31.89 13.86
N LYS A 17 12.84 30.74 14.36
CA LYS A 17 13.66 29.52 14.50
C LYS A 17 13.53 28.57 13.29
N GLY A 18 12.82 28.97 12.24
CA GLY A 18 12.54 28.10 11.08
C GLY A 18 11.61 26.91 11.40
N LEU A 19 10.88 26.97 12.52
CA LEU A 19 9.96 25.90 12.91
C LEU A 19 8.58 26.17 12.33
N PRO A 20 7.99 25.24 11.56
CA PRO A 20 6.63 25.40 11.03
C PRO A 20 5.63 25.40 12.20
N ALA A 21 4.75 26.38 12.21
CA ALA A 21 3.68 26.50 13.18
C ALA A 21 2.46 27.16 12.56
N PHE A 22 1.27 26.73 12.97
CA PHE A 22 0.00 27.20 12.42
C PHE A 22 -0.95 27.60 13.55
N GLY A 23 -1.68 28.70 13.34
CA GLY A 23 -2.76 29.12 14.22
C GLY A 23 -4.10 28.53 13.76
N ILE A 24 -4.83 27.92 14.68
CA ILE A 24 -6.20 27.46 14.43
C ILE A 24 -7.15 28.41 15.18
N TYR A 25 -8.03 29.07 14.43
CA TYR A 25 -8.97 30.06 14.95
C TYR A 25 -10.41 29.66 14.62
N GLY A 26 -11.32 29.90 15.58
CA GLY A 26 -12.76 29.81 15.36
C GLY A 26 -13.30 31.09 14.67
N HIS A 27 -14.50 30.97 14.13
CA HIS A 27 -15.22 32.11 13.52
C HIS A 27 -15.90 32.96 14.58
N ASP A 28 -16.41 32.34 15.63
CA ASP A 28 -17.18 32.99 16.64
C ASP A 28 -16.36 33.43 17.84
N VAL A 29 -16.81 34.49 18.43
CA VAL A 29 -16.25 35.06 19.65
C VAL A 29 -17.01 34.45 20.83
N GLN A 30 -16.34 33.62 21.59
CA GLN A 30 -16.92 33.03 22.79
C GLN A 30 -16.99 34.03 23.96
N ASP A 31 -17.96 33.83 24.83
CA ASP A 31 -18.03 34.54 26.10
C ASP A 31 -16.90 34.12 27.02
N LEU A 32 -16.61 34.96 28.04
CA LEU A 32 -15.46 34.74 28.92
C LEU A 32 -15.59 33.41 29.72
N ASP A 33 -16.79 33.02 30.03
CA ASP A 33 -17.11 31.84 30.83
C ASP A 33 -17.39 30.58 29.99
N ASP A 34 -17.38 30.70 28.67
CA ASP A 34 -17.54 29.56 27.76
C ASP A 34 -16.18 28.88 27.50
N ASN A 35 -16.00 27.68 28.05
CA ASN A 35 -14.81 26.86 27.91
C ASN A 35 -14.99 25.77 26.83
N SER A 36 -16.07 25.77 26.07
CA SER A 36 -16.28 24.82 24.99
C SER A 36 -15.31 25.08 23.82
N ILE A 37 -14.97 24.03 23.07
CA ILE A 37 -14.23 24.18 21.82
C ILE A 37 -15.24 24.31 20.70
N PRO A 38 -15.23 25.43 19.92
CA PRO A 38 -16.11 25.57 18.78
C PRO A 38 -15.95 24.42 17.79
N GLU A 39 -17.04 23.99 17.17
CA GLU A 39 -17.06 22.82 16.28
C GLU A 39 -16.06 22.98 15.12
N ASP A 40 -15.98 24.15 14.51
CA ASP A 40 -15.04 24.44 13.41
C ASP A 40 -13.57 24.40 13.87
N VAL A 41 -13.28 24.74 15.13
CA VAL A 41 -11.95 24.61 15.72
C VAL A 41 -11.62 23.12 15.98
N ALA A 42 -12.56 22.38 16.52
CA ALA A 42 -12.39 20.95 16.76
C ALA A 42 -12.14 20.19 15.45
N GLU A 43 -12.88 20.50 14.40
CA GLU A 43 -12.68 19.93 13.06
C GLU A 43 -11.27 20.24 12.50
N LYS A 44 -10.81 21.47 12.60
CA LYS A 44 -9.46 21.87 12.14
C LYS A 44 -8.35 21.16 12.92
N ILE A 45 -8.51 21.02 14.24
CA ILE A 45 -7.57 20.29 15.10
C ILE A 45 -7.52 18.82 14.69
N LEU A 46 -8.66 18.17 14.50
CA LEU A 46 -8.72 16.77 14.06
C LEU A 46 -8.11 16.56 12.69
N ARG A 47 -8.34 17.49 11.75
CA ARG A 47 -7.73 17.43 10.42
C ARG A 47 -6.20 17.55 10.50
N PHE A 48 -5.71 18.48 11.29
CA PHE A 48 -4.27 18.61 11.53
C PHE A 48 -3.67 17.36 12.19
N ALA A 49 -4.33 16.83 13.22
CA ALA A 49 -3.87 15.65 13.93
C ALA A 49 -3.80 14.40 13.01
N ARG A 50 -4.79 14.20 12.14
CA ARG A 50 -4.78 13.12 11.13
C ARG A 50 -3.61 13.27 10.16
N ALA A 51 -3.37 14.47 9.66
CA ALA A 51 -2.22 14.72 8.78
C ALA A 51 -0.88 14.47 9.49
N ALA A 52 -0.75 14.93 10.73
CA ALA A 52 0.44 14.70 11.54
C ALA A 52 0.69 13.21 11.82
N GLN A 53 -0.38 12.45 12.10
CA GLN A 53 -0.30 11.01 12.28
C GLN A 53 0.15 10.31 11.00
N ALA A 54 -0.40 10.70 9.83
CA ALA A 54 -0.01 10.15 8.55
C ALA A 54 1.50 10.37 8.28
N VAL A 55 1.99 11.58 8.51
CA VAL A 55 3.42 11.91 8.37
C VAL A 55 4.27 11.09 9.34
N ALA A 56 3.84 10.94 10.59
CA ALA A 56 4.57 10.16 11.59
C ALA A 56 4.62 8.66 11.22
N THR A 57 3.53 8.13 10.65
CA THR A 57 3.44 6.73 10.21
C THR A 57 4.38 6.45 9.03
N MET A 58 4.55 7.37 8.10
CA MET A 58 5.44 7.20 6.96
C MET A 58 6.92 7.20 7.35
N ARG A 59 7.32 7.94 8.38
CA ARG A 59 8.72 8.10 8.74
C ARG A 59 9.40 6.78 9.08
N GLY A 60 10.52 6.51 8.40
CA GLY A 60 11.32 5.30 8.58
C GLY A 60 10.71 4.03 7.96
N LYS A 61 9.60 4.16 7.26
CA LYS A 61 8.99 3.09 6.48
C LYS A 61 9.57 3.04 5.07
N SER A 62 9.15 2.04 4.29
CA SER A 62 9.57 1.88 2.89
C SER A 62 8.38 1.93 1.95
N TYR A 63 8.63 2.38 0.74
CA TYR A 63 7.92 2.00 -0.47
C TYR A 63 8.71 0.87 -1.13
N LEU A 64 8.10 -0.27 -1.38
CA LEU A 64 8.76 -1.43 -1.97
C LEU A 64 8.41 -1.54 -3.45
N SER A 65 9.37 -1.32 -4.31
CA SER A 65 9.27 -1.60 -5.75
C SER A 65 9.59 -3.06 -6.02
N MET A 66 8.59 -3.85 -6.39
CA MET A 66 8.77 -5.22 -6.89
C MET A 66 8.93 -5.18 -8.41
N GLY A 67 10.16 -5.32 -8.85
CA GLY A 67 10.57 -5.06 -10.23
C GLY A 67 11.00 -3.61 -10.46
N SER A 68 10.89 -3.18 -11.71
CA SER A 68 11.31 -1.85 -12.15
C SER A 68 10.15 -1.06 -12.75
N VAL A 69 10.43 -0.24 -13.74
CA VAL A 69 9.44 0.55 -14.47
C VAL A 69 8.67 -0.32 -15.45
N SER A 70 7.35 -0.29 -15.37
CA SER A 70 6.50 -0.98 -16.33
C SER A 70 6.54 -0.25 -17.67
N MET A 71 6.89 -0.97 -18.75
CA MET A 71 6.85 -0.49 -20.13
C MET A 71 7.47 0.90 -20.39
N GLY A 72 8.35 1.38 -19.50
CA GLY A 72 8.93 2.72 -19.60
C GLY A 72 7.98 3.87 -19.27
N ILE A 73 6.90 3.61 -18.54
CA ILE A 73 5.92 4.64 -18.13
C ILE A 73 6.57 5.62 -17.16
N ALA A 74 6.58 6.89 -17.50
CA ALA A 74 7.25 7.92 -16.72
C ALA A 74 6.67 8.09 -15.30
N GLY A 75 5.37 7.84 -15.11
CA GLY A 75 4.71 7.88 -13.79
C GLY A 75 5.20 6.82 -12.80
N SER A 76 5.85 5.77 -13.31
CA SER A 76 6.47 4.73 -12.46
C SER A 76 7.91 5.09 -12.06
N ILE A 77 8.48 6.15 -12.62
CA ILE A 77 9.84 6.58 -12.33
C ILE A 77 9.80 7.67 -11.26
N VAL A 78 10.15 7.30 -10.04
CA VAL A 78 10.26 8.27 -8.93
C VAL A 78 11.69 8.30 -8.44
N ASN A 79 12.24 9.51 -8.32
CA ASN A 79 13.54 9.69 -7.71
C ASN A 79 13.49 9.21 -6.25
N PRO A 80 14.37 8.31 -5.81
CA PRO A 80 14.46 7.87 -4.42
C PRO A 80 14.55 9.01 -3.41
N ASP A 81 15.21 10.12 -3.76
CA ASP A 81 15.33 11.30 -2.90
C ASP A 81 13.95 11.90 -2.56
N PHE A 82 12.97 11.83 -3.47
CA PHE A 82 11.61 12.27 -3.20
C PHE A 82 11.00 11.56 -1.98
N PHE A 83 11.17 10.24 -1.90
CA PHE A 83 10.66 9.47 -0.77
C PHE A 83 11.31 9.88 0.54
N GLN A 84 12.62 10.10 0.54
CA GLN A 84 13.36 10.48 1.73
C GLN A 84 13.11 11.92 2.16
N GLU A 85 13.18 12.87 1.24
CA GLU A 85 13.09 14.30 1.57
C GLU A 85 11.65 14.72 1.93
N TYR A 86 10.66 14.25 1.19
CA TYR A 86 9.29 14.70 1.36
C TYR A 86 8.45 13.77 2.24
N LEU A 87 8.70 12.47 2.20
CA LEU A 87 7.89 11.49 2.93
C LEU A 87 8.58 10.91 4.16
N GLY A 88 9.89 11.09 4.29
CA GLY A 88 10.69 10.44 5.32
C GLY A 88 10.73 8.92 5.18
N MET A 89 10.47 8.40 3.99
CA MET A 89 10.44 7.00 3.63
C MET A 89 11.69 6.59 2.85
N ARG A 90 11.94 5.30 2.77
CA ARG A 90 12.93 4.74 1.84
C ARG A 90 12.22 4.20 0.61
N ASN A 91 12.86 4.26 -0.54
CA ASN A 91 12.48 3.47 -1.70
C ASN A 91 13.41 2.26 -1.78
N GLU A 92 12.85 1.07 -1.63
CA GLU A 92 13.57 -0.20 -1.73
C GLU A 92 13.08 -0.96 -2.95
N SER A 93 13.96 -1.74 -3.56
CA SER A 93 13.63 -2.53 -4.76
C SER A 93 13.99 -3.98 -4.56
N VAL A 94 13.10 -4.86 -5.02
CA VAL A 94 13.31 -6.31 -5.08
C VAL A 94 13.19 -6.75 -6.53
N ASP A 95 14.13 -7.55 -6.99
CA ASP A 95 14.05 -8.18 -8.31
C ASP A 95 12.90 -9.19 -8.33
N LEU A 96 12.16 -9.25 -9.44
CA LEU A 96 11.02 -10.17 -9.58
C LEU A 96 11.43 -11.65 -9.50
N THR A 97 12.70 -11.97 -9.78
CA THR A 97 13.23 -13.33 -9.60
C THR A 97 13.19 -13.81 -8.15
N GLU A 98 13.17 -12.89 -7.18
CA GLU A 98 13.00 -13.25 -5.77
C GLU A 98 11.61 -13.87 -5.48
N ILE A 99 10.57 -13.41 -6.15
CA ILE A 99 9.23 -14.01 -6.06
C ILE A 99 9.27 -15.44 -6.60
N ILE A 100 9.93 -15.65 -7.76
CA ILE A 100 10.06 -16.97 -8.37
C ILE A 100 10.89 -17.89 -7.48
N ARG A 101 12.04 -17.44 -6.97
CA ARG A 101 12.88 -18.20 -6.04
C ARG A 101 12.09 -18.66 -4.84
N ARG A 102 11.33 -17.77 -4.20
CA ARG A 102 10.50 -18.13 -3.04
C ARG A 102 9.44 -19.16 -3.38
N MET A 103 8.84 -19.09 -4.55
CA MET A 103 7.88 -20.11 -5.00
C MET A 103 8.54 -21.45 -5.20
N GLU A 104 9.68 -21.50 -5.91
CA GLU A 104 10.40 -22.73 -6.24
C GLU A 104 11.01 -23.42 -5.02
N GLU A 105 11.52 -22.63 -4.07
CA GLU A 105 12.12 -23.13 -2.83
C GLU A 105 11.09 -23.33 -1.70
N GLY A 106 9.80 -23.04 -1.93
CA GLY A 106 8.74 -23.18 -0.93
C GLY A 106 8.84 -22.21 0.24
N ILE A 107 9.39 -21.00 0.00
CA ILE A 107 9.57 -19.95 1.03
C ILE A 107 8.30 -19.10 1.15
N TYR A 108 7.24 -19.69 1.65
CA TYR A 108 5.98 -19.08 2.02
C TYR A 108 5.28 -19.95 3.06
N ASP A 109 4.34 -19.40 3.82
CA ASP A 109 3.57 -20.17 4.79
C ASP A 109 2.59 -21.11 4.05
N HIS A 110 2.89 -22.41 4.10
CA HIS A 110 2.10 -23.45 3.41
C HIS A 110 0.70 -23.60 4.01
N GLU A 111 0.53 -23.46 5.32
CA GLU A 111 -0.77 -23.57 5.97
C GLU A 111 -1.66 -22.37 5.59
N GLU A 112 -1.06 -21.20 5.50
CA GLU A 112 -1.75 -19.99 5.05
C GLU A 112 -2.12 -20.08 3.57
N TYR A 113 -1.23 -20.64 2.74
CA TYR A 113 -1.50 -20.87 1.34
C TYR A 113 -2.75 -21.76 1.13
N GLU A 114 -2.87 -22.87 1.85
CA GLU A 114 -4.04 -23.76 1.76
C GLU A 114 -5.34 -23.01 2.15
N LYS A 115 -5.31 -22.20 3.20
CA LYS A 115 -6.45 -21.37 3.60
C LYS A 115 -6.81 -20.34 2.53
N ALA A 116 -5.81 -19.69 1.97
CA ALA A 116 -6.00 -18.68 0.92
C ALA A 116 -6.59 -19.29 -0.36
N MET A 117 -6.12 -20.46 -0.77
CA MET A 117 -6.65 -21.20 -1.91
C MET A 117 -8.12 -21.60 -1.70
N ALA A 118 -8.43 -22.24 -0.58
CA ALA A 118 -9.80 -22.63 -0.26
C ALA A 118 -10.77 -21.42 -0.20
N TRP A 119 -10.30 -20.29 0.33
CA TRP A 119 -11.07 -19.05 0.34
C TRP A 119 -11.28 -18.49 -1.08
N THR A 120 -10.23 -18.50 -1.90
CA THR A 120 -10.29 -18.02 -3.28
C THR A 120 -11.28 -18.84 -4.11
N GLU A 121 -11.21 -20.17 -4.03
CA GLU A 121 -12.15 -21.06 -4.71
C GLU A 121 -13.60 -20.81 -4.29
N LYS A 122 -13.83 -20.53 -3.03
CA LYS A 122 -15.17 -20.29 -2.49
C LYS A 122 -15.75 -18.92 -2.86
N HIS A 123 -14.93 -17.89 -2.89
CA HIS A 123 -15.40 -16.49 -2.96
C HIS A 123 -15.12 -15.81 -4.30
N CYS A 124 -14.18 -16.32 -5.08
CA CYS A 124 -13.87 -15.77 -6.39
C CYS A 124 -14.55 -16.59 -7.47
N LYS A 125 -15.18 -15.92 -8.42
CA LYS A 125 -15.72 -16.59 -9.60
C LYS A 125 -14.57 -17.00 -10.50
N VAL A 126 -14.03 -18.17 -10.27
CA VAL A 126 -13.17 -18.83 -11.24
C VAL A 126 -14.06 -19.13 -12.45
N ASN A 127 -13.73 -18.58 -13.61
CA ASN A 127 -14.54 -18.71 -14.83
C ASN A 127 -14.94 -20.17 -15.05
N GLU A 128 -16.23 -20.46 -14.88
CA GLU A 128 -16.84 -21.76 -15.16
C GLU A 128 -17.04 -21.98 -16.68
N GLY A 129 -16.61 -21.04 -17.51
CA GLY A 129 -16.83 -21.08 -18.95
C GLY A 129 -15.55 -21.03 -19.78
N ASP A 130 -15.75 -21.13 -21.08
CA ASP A 130 -14.70 -20.96 -22.06
C ASP A 130 -14.02 -19.60 -21.89
N ASP A 131 -12.72 -19.57 -22.08
CA ASP A 131 -11.89 -18.36 -22.03
C ASP A 131 -12.09 -17.49 -23.29
N PHE A 132 -13.35 -17.18 -23.58
CA PHE A 132 -13.77 -16.57 -24.84
C PHE A 132 -13.31 -15.12 -25.00
N LYS A 133 -12.95 -14.44 -23.91
CA LYS A 133 -12.43 -13.06 -23.95
C LYS A 133 -11.00 -12.99 -24.42
N ASN A 134 -10.24 -14.06 -24.25
CA ASN A 134 -8.89 -14.15 -24.77
C ASN A 134 -8.89 -14.60 -26.24
N ARG A 135 -7.85 -14.16 -26.97
CA ARG A 135 -7.63 -14.66 -28.32
C ARG A 135 -7.50 -16.18 -28.31
N PRO A 136 -7.98 -16.89 -29.33
CA PRO A 136 -8.00 -18.35 -29.36
C PRO A 136 -6.66 -19.00 -29.01
N GLU A 137 -5.56 -18.44 -29.50
CA GLU A 137 -4.19 -18.91 -29.25
C GLU A 137 -3.68 -18.70 -27.81
N LYS A 138 -4.39 -17.88 -27.03
CA LYS A 138 -4.08 -17.59 -25.61
C LYS A 138 -5.06 -18.20 -24.64
N ARG A 139 -6.04 -18.95 -25.13
CA ARG A 139 -7.05 -19.59 -24.27
C ARG A 139 -6.43 -20.73 -23.49
N LYS A 140 -6.72 -20.75 -22.20
CA LYS A 140 -6.25 -21.76 -21.28
C LYS A 140 -7.39 -22.75 -20.95
N ASN A 141 -7.06 -24.03 -20.87
CA ASN A 141 -7.96 -25.04 -20.35
C ASN A 141 -8.07 -24.97 -18.82
N ARG A 142 -8.89 -25.81 -18.21
CA ARG A 142 -9.15 -25.76 -16.75
C ARG A 142 -7.87 -26.04 -15.94
N GLU A 143 -7.11 -27.04 -16.32
CA GLU A 143 -5.87 -27.39 -15.59
C GLU A 143 -4.83 -26.27 -15.64
N GLU A 144 -4.69 -25.61 -16.77
CA GLU A 144 -3.80 -24.43 -16.92
C GLU A 144 -4.25 -23.26 -16.06
N LYS A 145 -5.58 -23.03 -15.96
CA LYS A 145 -6.14 -21.98 -15.09
C LYS A 145 -5.93 -22.30 -13.62
N ASP A 146 -6.08 -23.56 -13.22
CA ASP A 146 -5.86 -23.96 -11.84
C ASP A 146 -4.40 -23.75 -11.43
N LYS A 147 -3.44 -24.05 -12.30
CA LYS A 147 -2.02 -23.71 -12.10
C LYS A 147 -1.76 -22.22 -12.00
N ASP A 148 -2.45 -21.42 -12.81
CA ASP A 148 -2.37 -19.95 -12.69
C ASP A 148 -2.88 -19.48 -11.32
N TRP A 149 -3.98 -20.04 -10.81
CA TRP A 149 -4.51 -19.69 -9.49
C TRP A 149 -3.56 -20.08 -8.36
N GLU A 150 -2.97 -21.27 -8.41
CA GLU A 150 -1.94 -21.67 -7.45
C GLU A 150 -0.77 -20.68 -7.45
N PHE A 151 -0.29 -20.33 -8.63
CA PHE A 151 0.80 -19.36 -8.79
C PHE A 151 0.43 -17.99 -8.21
N ILE A 152 -0.73 -17.46 -8.58
CA ILE A 152 -1.19 -16.12 -8.19
C ILE A 152 -1.38 -16.01 -6.67
N VAL A 153 -1.93 -17.05 -6.03
CA VAL A 153 -2.13 -17.04 -4.57
C VAL A 153 -0.79 -17.13 -3.83
N LYS A 154 0.16 -17.95 -4.30
CA LYS A 154 1.53 -17.97 -3.76
C LYS A 154 2.19 -16.61 -3.90
N MET A 155 2.11 -16.02 -5.10
CA MET A 155 2.66 -14.70 -5.38
C MET A 155 2.13 -13.64 -4.41
N MET A 156 0.83 -13.62 -4.16
CA MET A 156 0.18 -12.67 -3.25
C MET A 156 0.73 -12.77 -1.82
N ILE A 157 0.87 -13.99 -1.29
CA ILE A 157 1.44 -14.21 0.05
C ILE A 157 2.89 -13.74 0.08
N ILE A 158 3.69 -14.08 -0.92
CA ILE A 158 5.08 -13.68 -1.03
C ILE A 158 5.22 -12.15 -1.13
N MET A 159 4.38 -11.50 -1.94
CA MET A 159 4.37 -10.02 -2.05
C MET A 159 4.10 -9.36 -0.70
N ARG A 160 3.11 -9.85 0.06
CA ARG A 160 2.83 -9.36 1.41
C ARG A 160 4.01 -9.59 2.34
N ASP A 161 4.59 -10.77 2.32
CA ASP A 161 5.70 -11.13 3.20
C ASP A 161 6.98 -10.34 2.86
N LEU A 162 7.19 -10.01 1.60
CA LEU A 162 8.23 -9.06 1.19
C LEU A 162 8.00 -7.67 1.79
N MET A 163 6.75 -7.20 1.86
CA MET A 163 6.44 -5.90 2.45
C MET A 163 6.67 -5.88 3.96
N THR A 164 6.06 -6.81 4.69
CA THR A 164 5.91 -6.72 6.16
C THR A 164 6.74 -7.73 6.93
N GLY A 165 7.26 -8.75 6.25
CA GLY A 165 7.86 -9.93 6.87
C GLY A 165 6.81 -10.94 7.33
N ASN A 166 7.29 -12.14 7.68
CA ASN A 166 6.47 -13.22 8.20
C ASN A 166 7.27 -14.08 9.21
N PRO A 167 6.97 -14.00 10.52
CA PRO A 167 7.69 -14.76 11.54
C PRO A 167 7.67 -16.28 11.32
N LYS A 168 6.64 -16.80 10.64
CA LYS A 168 6.52 -18.24 10.33
C LYS A 168 7.67 -18.73 9.45
N LEU A 169 8.15 -17.91 8.53
CA LEU A 169 9.31 -18.24 7.70
C LEU A 169 10.57 -18.45 8.55
N LYS A 170 10.73 -17.72 9.65
CA LYS A 170 11.84 -17.95 10.57
C LYS A 170 11.77 -19.30 11.25
N GLU A 171 10.56 -19.74 11.64
CA GLU A 171 10.34 -21.09 12.21
C GLU A 171 10.64 -22.18 11.18
N MET A 172 10.40 -21.93 9.90
CA MET A 172 10.73 -22.82 8.79
C MET A 172 12.23 -22.83 8.44
N GLY A 173 13.05 -21.95 9.03
CA GLY A 173 14.50 -21.87 8.80
C GLY A 173 14.93 -20.68 7.93
N PHE A 174 14.01 -19.93 7.34
CA PHE A 174 14.27 -18.80 6.45
C PHE A 174 14.33 -17.48 7.24
N LYS A 175 15.44 -17.24 7.93
CA LYS A 175 15.57 -16.14 8.88
C LYS A 175 15.62 -14.77 8.21
N GLU A 176 16.27 -14.68 7.07
CA GLU A 176 16.39 -13.41 6.32
C GLU A 176 15.08 -13.07 5.61
N GLU A 177 14.47 -14.05 4.96
CA GLU A 177 13.20 -13.88 4.25
C GLU A 177 12.03 -13.55 5.19
N ALA A 178 12.15 -13.89 6.46
CA ALA A 178 11.16 -13.58 7.49
C ALA A 178 11.09 -12.09 7.83
N LEU A 179 12.12 -11.28 7.52
CA LEU A 179 12.22 -9.90 7.99
C LEU A 179 11.33 -8.92 7.22
N GLY A 180 11.15 -9.10 5.92
CA GLY A 180 10.49 -8.14 5.04
C GLY A 180 11.22 -6.80 4.93
N HIS A 181 10.63 -5.85 4.25
CA HIS A 181 11.22 -4.54 3.95
C HIS A 181 10.62 -3.38 4.77
N ASN A 182 9.82 -3.66 5.80
CA ASN A 182 9.11 -2.65 6.60
C ASN A 182 8.30 -1.67 5.72
N ALA A 183 7.70 -2.18 4.63
CA ALA A 183 6.99 -1.39 3.64
C ALA A 183 5.53 -1.18 4.03
N ILE A 184 5.05 0.06 3.91
CA ILE A 184 3.64 0.43 4.08
C ILE A 184 2.94 0.73 2.75
N ALA A 185 3.71 0.80 1.68
CA ALA A 185 3.22 0.83 0.32
C ALA A 185 4.18 0.07 -0.59
N ALA A 186 3.68 -0.46 -1.67
CA ALA A 186 4.47 -1.19 -2.66
C ALA A 186 3.92 -0.96 -4.06
N GLY A 187 4.68 -1.36 -5.05
CA GLY A 187 4.24 -1.48 -6.41
C GLY A 187 4.77 -2.77 -7.05
N PHE A 188 3.99 -3.36 -7.92
CA PHE A 188 4.38 -4.55 -8.67
C PHE A 188 4.43 -4.24 -10.15
N GLN A 189 5.56 -4.49 -10.80
CA GLN A 189 5.77 -4.14 -12.22
C GLN A 189 4.74 -4.76 -13.16
N GLY A 190 4.45 -6.02 -13.03
CA GLY A 190 3.32 -6.79 -13.54
C GLY A 190 3.05 -6.83 -15.04
N GLN A 191 3.29 -5.78 -15.78
CA GLN A 191 3.06 -5.70 -17.22
C GLN A 191 4.30 -6.14 -17.98
N ARG A 192 4.13 -6.47 -19.26
CA ARG A 192 5.20 -6.88 -20.20
C ARG A 192 6.39 -7.59 -19.53
N GLN A 193 7.23 -8.29 -20.22
CA GLN A 193 8.29 -9.09 -19.63
C GLN A 193 7.81 -10.11 -18.58
N TRP A 194 7.12 -9.68 -17.51
CA TRP A 194 6.50 -10.59 -16.54
C TRP A 194 5.32 -11.35 -17.16
N THR A 195 4.33 -10.65 -17.69
CA THR A 195 3.12 -11.27 -18.26
C THR A 195 3.33 -12.00 -19.59
N ASP A 196 4.51 -11.88 -20.16
CA ASP A 196 4.92 -12.72 -21.30
C ASP A 196 5.23 -14.17 -20.86
N PHE A 197 5.51 -14.40 -19.57
CA PHE A 197 5.92 -15.69 -19.02
C PHE A 197 5.06 -16.17 -17.86
N TYR A 198 4.49 -15.26 -17.06
CA TYR A 198 3.79 -15.56 -15.81
C TYR A 198 2.40 -14.91 -15.76
N PRO A 199 1.50 -15.42 -14.89
CA PRO A 199 0.23 -14.75 -14.60
C PRO A 199 0.46 -13.32 -14.08
N ASN A 200 -0.52 -12.42 -14.36
CA ASN A 200 -0.44 -11.03 -13.91
C ASN A 200 -0.64 -10.87 -12.40
N GLY A 201 -0.41 -9.65 -11.90
CA GLY A 201 -0.55 -9.27 -10.51
C GLY A 201 -1.91 -8.72 -10.10
N ASP A 202 -2.89 -8.66 -10.99
CA ASP A 202 -4.16 -7.94 -10.74
C ASP A 202 -4.92 -8.49 -9.52
N TYR A 203 -4.99 -9.80 -9.36
CA TYR A 203 -5.64 -10.41 -8.20
C TYR A 203 -4.89 -10.17 -6.88
N PRO A 204 -3.56 -10.42 -6.78
CA PRO A 204 -2.76 -10.04 -5.63
C PRO A 204 -2.93 -8.57 -5.24
N GLU A 205 -2.81 -7.66 -6.18
CA GLU A 205 -2.95 -6.23 -5.95
C GLU A 205 -4.36 -5.87 -5.46
N ALA A 206 -5.39 -6.39 -6.13
CA ALA A 206 -6.78 -6.14 -5.74
C ALA A 206 -7.07 -6.64 -4.32
N LEU A 207 -6.66 -7.88 -3.98
CA LEU A 207 -6.94 -8.45 -2.68
C LEU A 207 -6.10 -7.80 -1.58
N LEU A 208 -4.82 -7.50 -1.80
CA LEU A 208 -4.00 -6.79 -0.83
C LEU A 208 -4.55 -5.39 -0.53
N ASN A 209 -5.08 -4.71 -1.51
CA ASN A 209 -5.71 -3.39 -1.34
C ASN A 209 -7.08 -3.42 -0.64
N THR A 210 -7.67 -4.60 -0.38
CA THR A 210 -8.90 -4.70 0.41
C THR A 210 -8.63 -4.72 1.92
N SER A 211 -9.68 -4.51 2.72
CA SER A 211 -9.63 -4.57 4.18
C SER A 211 -10.07 -5.94 4.74
N PHE A 212 -10.02 -6.99 3.95
CA PHE A 212 -10.36 -8.36 4.36
C PHE A 212 -9.63 -9.39 3.50
N ASP A 213 -9.49 -10.61 4.03
CA ASP A 213 -9.00 -11.79 3.32
C ASP A 213 -9.53 -13.07 3.98
N TRP A 214 -8.85 -14.20 3.79
CA TRP A 214 -9.18 -15.50 4.39
C TRP A 214 -9.08 -15.55 5.92
N ASN A 215 -8.41 -14.59 6.54
CA ASN A 215 -8.35 -14.44 7.99
C ASN A 215 -9.41 -13.48 8.55
N GLY A 216 -10.26 -12.91 7.69
CA GLY A 216 -11.31 -11.95 8.06
C GLY A 216 -10.92 -10.49 7.81
N ILE A 217 -11.44 -9.57 8.63
CA ILE A 217 -11.18 -8.13 8.49
C ILE A 217 -9.77 -7.82 8.95
N ARG A 218 -9.04 -7.04 8.17
CA ARG A 218 -7.69 -6.56 8.44
C ARG A 218 -7.47 -5.15 7.90
N GLU A 219 -6.38 -4.53 8.27
CA GLU A 219 -5.91 -3.31 7.62
C GLU A 219 -5.53 -3.59 6.16
N ALA A 220 -5.92 -2.69 5.26
CA ALA A 220 -5.60 -2.79 3.85
C ALA A 220 -4.11 -2.49 3.63
N PHE A 221 -3.49 -3.24 2.75
CA PHE A 221 -2.19 -2.86 2.18
C PHE A 221 -2.38 -1.79 1.11
N VAL A 222 -1.30 -1.19 0.67
CA VAL A 222 -1.26 -0.29 -0.47
C VAL A 222 -0.30 -0.86 -1.50
N VAL A 223 -0.85 -1.35 -2.61
CA VAL A 223 -0.07 -1.92 -3.71
C VAL A 223 -0.51 -1.30 -5.02
N ALA A 224 0.41 -0.61 -5.68
CA ALA A 224 0.17 0.05 -6.96
C ALA A 224 0.41 -0.93 -8.12
N THR A 225 -0.53 -0.98 -9.05
CA THR A 225 -0.40 -1.70 -10.30
C THR A 225 0.72 -1.08 -11.17
N GLU A 226 1.39 -1.90 -11.95
CA GLU A 226 2.45 -1.48 -12.88
C GLU A 226 3.64 -0.77 -12.21
N ASN A 227 3.74 -0.89 -10.89
CA ASN A 227 4.68 -0.15 -10.05
C ASN A 227 4.61 1.37 -10.28
N ASP A 228 3.39 1.90 -10.52
CA ASP A 228 3.16 3.34 -10.58
C ASP A 228 3.27 3.95 -9.19
N ALA A 229 4.50 4.32 -8.85
CA ALA A 229 4.82 4.80 -7.51
C ALA A 229 4.15 6.14 -7.18
N CYS A 230 3.87 7.00 -8.15
CA CYS A 230 3.14 8.25 -7.91
C CYS A 230 1.72 7.97 -7.47
N ASN A 231 1.02 7.04 -8.13
CA ASN A 231 -0.32 6.63 -7.75
C ASN A 231 -0.28 5.85 -6.42
N GLY A 232 0.72 4.99 -6.21
CA GLY A 232 0.95 4.30 -4.94
C GLY A 232 1.09 5.26 -3.75
N VAL A 233 1.80 6.37 -3.92
CA VAL A 233 1.91 7.43 -2.90
C VAL A 233 0.56 8.12 -2.68
N ALA A 234 -0.20 8.40 -3.74
CA ALA A 234 -1.54 8.98 -3.61
C ALA A 234 -2.49 8.03 -2.85
N MET A 235 -2.45 6.73 -3.16
CA MET A 235 -3.21 5.70 -2.43
C MET A 235 -2.77 5.64 -0.96
N LEU A 236 -1.47 5.71 -0.67
CA LEU A 236 -0.96 5.72 0.70
C LEU A 236 -1.50 6.92 1.49
N PHE A 237 -1.51 8.12 0.90
CA PHE A 237 -2.11 9.29 1.54
C PHE A 237 -3.61 9.09 1.79
N GLY A 238 -4.35 8.59 0.79
CA GLY A 238 -5.76 8.28 0.94
C GLY A 238 -6.01 7.28 2.10
N HIS A 239 -5.20 6.23 2.18
CA HIS A 239 -5.28 5.23 3.26
C HIS A 239 -5.00 5.85 4.63
N LEU A 240 -3.86 6.52 4.81
CA LEU A 240 -3.44 7.08 6.10
C LEU A 240 -4.36 8.21 6.62
N LEU A 241 -4.95 9.00 5.73
CA LEU A 241 -5.85 10.09 6.11
C LEU A 241 -7.28 9.61 6.42
N THR A 242 -7.72 8.51 5.82
CA THR A 242 -9.10 8.03 5.94
C THR A 242 -9.25 6.72 6.69
N ASN A 243 -8.16 6.00 6.90
CA ASN A 243 -8.13 4.62 7.41
C ASN A 243 -9.03 3.67 6.60
N ARG A 244 -9.04 3.83 5.27
CA ARG A 244 -9.86 3.04 4.34
C ARG A 244 -8.99 2.37 3.30
N ALA A 245 -9.48 1.24 2.81
CA ALA A 245 -8.95 0.60 1.62
C ALA A 245 -8.96 1.56 0.42
N GLN A 246 -7.94 1.46 -0.42
CA GLN A 246 -7.80 2.26 -1.63
C GLN A 246 -7.86 1.35 -2.84
N ILE A 247 -8.22 1.88 -3.97
CA ILE A 247 -8.22 1.16 -5.23
C ILE A 247 -7.31 1.88 -6.23
N PHE A 248 -6.48 1.12 -6.90
CA PHE A 248 -5.78 1.60 -8.09
C PHE A 248 -6.73 1.52 -9.28
N SER A 249 -6.87 2.59 -10.03
CA SER A 249 -7.65 2.58 -11.27
C SER A 249 -7.17 3.59 -12.28
N ASP A 250 -7.17 3.21 -13.54
CA ASP A 250 -6.97 4.11 -14.65
C ASP A 250 -8.29 4.76 -15.06
N VAL A 251 -8.21 6.05 -15.40
CA VAL A 251 -9.32 6.73 -16.08
C VAL A 251 -9.21 6.45 -17.57
N ARG A 252 -10.16 5.68 -18.09
CA ARG A 252 -10.22 5.36 -19.53
C ARG A 252 -11.49 5.97 -20.13
N SER A 253 -11.32 6.61 -21.28
CA SER A 253 -12.41 7.17 -22.09
C SER A 253 -12.90 6.18 -23.13
#